data_6c484cc03cabf029ad46e1cc7383d21e
#
_entry.id   6c484cc03cabf029ad46e1cc7383d21e
#
_cell.length_a   1.000
_cell.length_b   1.000
_cell.length_c   1.000
_cell.angle_alpha   90.00
_cell.angle_beta   90.00
_cell.angle_gamma   90.00
#
_symmetry.space_group_name_H-M   'P 1'
#
loop_
_entity.id
_entity.type
_entity.pdbx_description
1 polymer ?
#
loop_
_entity_poly.entity_id
_entity_poly.type
_entity_poly.pdbx_seq_one_letter_code
_entity_poly.pdbx_strand_id
1 'polypeptide(L)'
;EYQFSAKRGTESAILALTDDIWGDAKFKSGGINIESFSIGNEGSTHRIVLYGDPGNWGRNDSISAANKWGVFIQKLNNHIDKWTHSSSGNVMSWVGDNEAYNYVQIFEFKASDPAAFKAAHDEIVSEMTPYRKGEVGFGSYEIAGFQGATHWVAITANDWSDLISTRRAMKKITKPWKKYYKNRGKVEHVRNYTAKTIKRY
;
A
#
# COMPACT_ATOMS: atom_id res chain seq x y z
N GLU A 1 2.58 -7.23 -3.26
CA GLU A 1 2.25 -7.42 -1.84
C GLU A 1 1.77 -8.84 -1.54
N TYR A 2 1.90 -9.23 -0.27
CA TYR A 2 1.39 -10.49 0.28
C TYR A 2 0.58 -10.18 1.53
N GLN A 3 -0.69 -10.58 1.56
CA GLN A 3 -1.60 -10.38 2.69
C GLN A 3 -1.85 -11.71 3.41
N PHE A 4 -1.92 -11.67 4.72
CA PHE A 4 -2.14 -12.86 5.54
C PHE A 4 -2.90 -12.57 6.84
N SER A 5 -3.47 -13.61 7.43
CA SER A 5 -4.02 -13.59 8.78
C SER A 5 -2.97 -14.17 9.74
N ALA A 6 -2.44 -13.34 10.65
CA ALA A 6 -1.55 -13.80 11.70
C ALA A 6 -2.32 -14.54 12.78
N LYS A 7 -1.72 -15.59 13.37
CA LYS A 7 -2.22 -16.20 14.59
C LYS A 7 -2.16 -15.20 15.72
N ARG A 8 -3.18 -15.17 16.54
CA ARG A 8 -3.26 -14.22 17.66
C ARG A 8 -2.05 -14.35 18.60
N GLY A 9 -1.40 -13.23 18.88
CA GLY A 9 -0.23 -13.16 19.78
C GLY A 9 1.09 -13.54 19.14
N THR A 10 1.17 -13.68 17.80
CA THR A 10 2.41 -14.01 17.10
C THR A 10 3.06 -12.83 16.38
N GLU A 11 2.53 -11.64 16.51
CA GLU A 11 2.98 -10.43 15.81
C GLU A 11 4.46 -10.13 16.07
N SER A 12 4.91 -10.26 17.33
CA SER A 12 6.33 -10.05 17.69
C SER A 12 7.25 -11.10 17.06
N ALA A 13 6.80 -12.35 16.96
CA ALA A 13 7.58 -13.41 16.30
C ALA A 13 7.67 -13.17 14.80
N ILE A 14 6.59 -12.69 14.17
CA ILE A 14 6.60 -12.29 12.76
C ILE A 14 7.60 -11.16 12.53
N LEU A 15 7.60 -10.12 13.36
CA LEU A 15 8.56 -9.02 13.25
C LEU A 15 10.00 -9.49 13.44
N ALA A 16 10.26 -10.38 14.41
CA ALA A 16 11.61 -10.95 14.59
C ALA A 16 12.08 -11.75 13.36
N LEU A 17 11.17 -12.49 12.70
CA LEU A 17 11.50 -13.19 11.45
C LEU A 17 11.77 -12.22 10.30
N THR A 18 11.05 -11.10 10.22
CA THR A 18 11.30 -10.07 9.20
C THR A 18 12.63 -9.35 9.45
N ASP A 19 13.00 -9.10 10.71
CA ASP A 19 14.32 -8.58 11.08
C ASP A 19 15.45 -9.56 10.71
N ASP A 20 15.28 -10.86 10.94
CA ASP A 20 16.25 -11.90 10.60
C ASP A 20 16.54 -11.96 9.09
N ILE A 21 15.53 -11.77 8.26
CA ILE A 21 15.72 -11.80 6.80
C ILE A 21 16.12 -10.46 6.19
N TRP A 22 15.60 -9.34 6.70
CA TRP A 22 15.73 -8.02 6.06
C TRP A 22 16.46 -6.97 6.89
N GLY A 23 16.75 -7.22 8.18
CA GLY A 23 17.35 -6.24 9.07
C GLY A 23 18.66 -5.64 8.55
N ASP A 24 19.51 -6.46 7.92
CA ASP A 24 20.76 -6.05 7.31
C ASP A 24 20.67 -5.91 5.78
N ALA A 25 19.47 -5.99 5.20
CA ALA A 25 19.33 -5.98 3.76
C ALA A 25 19.65 -4.60 3.18
N LYS A 26 20.39 -4.61 2.08
CA LYS A 26 20.61 -3.44 1.25
C LYS A 26 19.89 -3.66 -0.06
N PHE A 27 18.86 -2.87 -0.32
CA PHE A 27 18.10 -2.94 -1.56
C PHE A 27 18.77 -2.09 -2.64
N LYS A 28 18.72 -2.56 -3.88
CA LYS A 28 19.16 -1.80 -5.05
C LYS A 28 18.25 -0.62 -5.33
N SER A 29 16.96 -0.78 -5.08
CA SER A 29 15.95 0.25 -5.10
C SER A 29 14.79 -0.14 -4.20
N GLY A 30 14.03 0.86 -3.72
CA GLY A 30 12.86 0.62 -2.89
C GLY A 30 13.16 0.00 -1.54
N GLY A 31 12.28 -0.87 -1.09
CA GLY A 31 12.38 -1.50 0.22
C GLY A 31 11.20 -2.45 0.51
N ILE A 32 11.00 -2.73 1.79
CA ILE A 32 9.92 -3.59 2.28
C ILE A 32 9.22 -2.91 3.45
N ASN A 33 7.90 -2.84 3.38
CA ASN A 33 7.07 -2.44 4.51
C ASN A 33 6.33 -3.65 5.08
N ILE A 34 6.36 -3.77 6.39
CA ILE A 34 5.45 -4.65 7.13
C ILE A 34 4.36 -3.77 7.69
N GLU A 35 3.12 -4.12 7.39
CA GLU A 35 1.97 -3.33 7.78
C GLU A 35 0.91 -4.19 8.47
N SER A 36 0.27 -3.61 9.48
CA SER A 36 -0.91 -4.19 10.12
C SER A 36 -2.17 -3.50 9.62
N PHE A 37 -3.20 -4.28 9.28
CA PHE A 37 -4.51 -3.73 8.93
C PHE A 37 -5.23 -3.19 10.17
N SER A 38 -5.96 -2.08 9.99
CA SER A 38 -6.76 -1.48 11.06
C SER A 38 -8.26 -1.59 10.80
N ILE A 39 -8.72 -1.24 9.61
CA ILE A 39 -10.16 -1.23 9.24
C ILE A 39 -10.29 -1.75 7.81
N GLY A 40 -11.34 -2.52 7.54
CA GLY A 40 -11.66 -2.99 6.18
C GLY A 40 -10.74 -4.10 5.67
N ASN A 41 -10.26 -4.93 6.55
CA ASN A 41 -9.18 -5.89 6.30
C ASN A 41 -9.60 -7.20 5.59
N GLU A 42 -10.90 -7.45 5.37
CA GLU A 42 -11.42 -8.65 4.67
C GLU A 42 -10.80 -9.98 5.18
N GLY A 43 -10.54 -10.07 6.49
CA GLY A 43 -9.92 -11.23 7.14
C GLY A 43 -8.39 -11.29 7.10
N SER A 44 -7.72 -10.30 6.51
CA SER A 44 -6.27 -10.12 6.61
C SER A 44 -5.93 -9.34 7.88
N THR A 45 -4.83 -9.67 8.56
CA THR A 45 -4.34 -8.88 9.70
C THR A 45 -3.10 -8.09 9.35
N HIS A 46 -2.27 -8.62 8.44
CA HIS A 46 -1.00 -8.03 8.05
C HIS A 46 -0.76 -8.16 6.54
N ARG A 47 0.13 -7.32 6.04
CA ARG A 47 0.71 -7.46 4.71
C ARG A 47 2.18 -7.13 4.68
N ILE A 48 2.88 -7.75 3.73
CA ILE A 48 4.24 -7.44 3.33
C ILE A 48 4.17 -6.75 1.98
N VAL A 49 4.62 -5.51 1.92
CA VAL A 49 4.68 -4.72 0.69
C VAL A 49 6.14 -4.61 0.27
N LEU A 50 6.48 -5.22 -0.88
CA LEU A 50 7.79 -5.09 -1.49
C LEU A 50 7.66 -4.09 -2.64
N TYR A 51 8.53 -3.11 -2.70
CA TYR A 51 8.48 -2.07 -3.73
C TYR A 51 9.88 -1.71 -4.21
N GLY A 52 9.98 -1.23 -5.44
CA GLY A 52 11.23 -0.82 -6.05
C GLY A 52 11.16 -0.79 -7.57
N ASP A 53 12.24 -0.37 -8.21
CA ASP A 53 12.39 -0.39 -9.66
C ASP A 53 12.49 -1.83 -10.16
N PRO A 54 11.64 -2.29 -11.10
CA PRO A 54 11.70 -3.63 -11.63
C PRO A 54 13.07 -4.02 -12.22
N GLY A 55 13.78 -3.06 -12.82
CA GLY A 55 15.12 -3.26 -13.38
C GLY A 55 16.23 -3.41 -12.33
N ASN A 56 15.99 -2.90 -11.12
CA ASN A 56 16.94 -2.89 -10.02
C ASN A 56 16.37 -3.50 -8.73
N TRP A 57 15.32 -4.28 -8.84
CA TRP A 57 14.67 -4.83 -7.68
C TRP A 57 15.50 -5.91 -6.99
N GLY A 58 15.27 -6.07 -5.70
CA GLY A 58 15.91 -7.08 -4.86
C GLY A 58 17.10 -6.55 -4.06
N ARG A 59 17.75 -7.49 -3.38
CA ARG A 59 18.87 -7.17 -2.50
C ARG A 59 20.15 -6.88 -3.29
N ASN A 60 20.95 -5.93 -2.77
CA ASN A 60 22.27 -5.61 -3.33
C ASN A 60 23.37 -6.55 -2.81
N ASP A 61 23.09 -7.29 -1.75
CA ASP A 61 23.98 -8.31 -1.20
C ASP A 61 23.86 -9.63 -1.99
N SER A 62 24.98 -10.17 -2.44
CA SER A 62 25.07 -11.31 -3.36
C SER A 62 24.76 -12.67 -2.73
N ILE A 63 24.33 -12.75 -1.48
CA ILE A 63 24.22 -14.04 -0.77
C ILE A 63 22.80 -14.58 -0.81
N SER A 64 22.62 -15.67 -1.56
CA SER A 64 21.56 -16.71 -1.42
C SER A 64 20.16 -16.22 -0.96
N ALA A 65 19.67 -15.13 -1.55
CA ALA A 65 18.32 -14.61 -1.24
C ALA A 65 17.24 -15.69 -1.42
N ALA A 66 17.39 -16.60 -2.40
CA ALA A 66 16.43 -17.67 -2.66
C ALA A 66 16.29 -18.65 -1.49
N ASN A 67 17.41 -19.10 -0.90
CA ASN A 67 17.39 -20.03 0.21
C ASN A 67 16.86 -19.36 1.49
N LYS A 68 17.24 -18.13 1.76
CA LYS A 68 16.72 -17.35 2.90
C LYS A 68 15.22 -17.12 2.80
N TRP A 69 14.72 -16.82 1.60
CA TRP A 69 13.28 -16.63 1.37
C TRP A 69 12.47 -17.89 1.66
N GLY A 70 12.91 -19.05 1.16
CA GLY A 70 12.22 -20.33 1.43
C GLY A 70 12.16 -20.64 2.92
N VAL A 71 13.27 -20.48 3.65
CA VAL A 71 13.32 -20.67 5.11
C VAL A 71 12.43 -19.67 5.84
N PHE A 72 12.43 -18.40 5.41
CA PHE A 72 11.56 -17.36 5.98
C PHE A 72 10.08 -17.74 5.83
N ILE A 73 9.62 -18.10 4.63
CA ILE A 73 8.24 -18.50 4.39
C ILE A 73 7.87 -19.74 5.21
N GLN A 74 8.76 -20.73 5.30
CA GLN A 74 8.52 -21.91 6.12
C GLN A 74 8.33 -21.55 7.61
N LYS A 75 9.19 -20.69 8.15
CA LYS A 75 9.07 -20.22 9.54
C LYS A 75 7.82 -19.36 9.72
N LEU A 76 7.52 -18.43 8.79
CA LEU A 76 6.37 -17.55 8.85
C LEU A 76 5.05 -18.34 8.87
N ASN A 77 4.95 -19.43 8.12
CA ASN A 77 3.78 -20.31 8.10
C ASN A 77 3.41 -20.90 9.47
N ASN A 78 4.35 -20.97 10.42
CA ASN A 78 4.07 -21.39 11.79
C ASN A 78 3.30 -20.30 12.58
N HIS A 79 3.35 -19.05 12.15
CA HIS A 79 2.79 -17.87 12.82
C HIS A 79 1.57 -17.28 12.13
N ILE A 80 1.19 -17.80 10.98
CA ILE A 80 -0.01 -17.36 10.25
C ILE A 80 -1.06 -18.46 10.19
N ASP A 81 -2.33 -18.06 10.13
CA ASP A 81 -3.45 -18.98 9.91
C ASP A 81 -3.61 -19.29 8.43
N LYS A 82 -3.52 -18.27 7.60
CA LYS A 82 -3.66 -18.39 6.14
C LYS A 82 -3.08 -17.20 5.40
N TRP A 83 -2.65 -17.44 4.19
CA TRP A 83 -2.46 -16.41 3.16
C TRP A 83 -3.84 -16.02 2.63
N THR A 84 -4.11 -14.74 2.57
CA THR A 84 -5.45 -14.23 2.20
C THR A 84 -5.47 -13.67 0.79
N HIS A 85 -4.39 -13.01 0.36
CA HIS A 85 -4.28 -12.41 -0.95
C HIS A 85 -2.82 -12.14 -1.32
N SER A 86 -2.53 -12.07 -2.61
CA SER A 86 -1.28 -11.51 -3.12
C SER A 86 -1.55 -10.80 -4.44
N SER A 87 -0.82 -9.74 -4.70
CA SER A 87 -0.94 -8.98 -5.94
C SER A 87 0.37 -8.30 -6.33
N SER A 88 0.48 -7.95 -7.59
CA SER A 88 1.58 -7.17 -8.14
C SER A 88 1.04 -6.07 -9.04
N GLY A 89 1.77 -4.96 -9.14
CA GLY A 89 1.39 -3.84 -9.98
C GLY A 89 2.43 -2.73 -9.99
N ASN A 90 2.06 -1.60 -10.54
CA ASN A 90 2.93 -0.45 -10.71
C ASN A 90 2.46 0.75 -9.88
N VAL A 91 3.41 1.50 -9.34
CA VAL A 91 3.17 2.87 -8.87
C VAL A 91 3.23 3.79 -10.08
N MET A 92 2.12 4.44 -10.39
CA MET A 92 1.99 5.35 -11.54
C MET A 92 2.27 6.81 -11.17
N SER A 93 2.02 7.18 -9.92
CA SER A 93 2.39 8.48 -9.35
C SER A 93 2.46 8.39 -7.83
N TRP A 94 3.37 9.18 -7.24
CA TRP A 94 3.48 9.36 -5.80
C TRP A 94 3.88 10.79 -5.51
N VAL A 95 3.12 11.49 -4.67
CA VAL A 95 3.36 12.89 -4.34
C VAL A 95 3.59 13.00 -2.84
N GLY A 96 4.83 13.28 -2.45
CA GLY A 96 5.31 13.36 -1.08
C GLY A 96 6.49 12.43 -0.83
N ASP A 97 6.93 12.36 0.43
CA ASP A 97 7.98 11.47 0.90
C ASP A 97 7.36 10.25 1.59
N ASN A 98 7.50 9.06 0.98
CA ASN A 98 6.84 7.83 1.44
C ASN A 98 7.37 7.28 2.77
N GLU A 99 8.39 7.87 3.36
CA GLU A 99 8.92 7.51 4.66
C GLU A 99 8.35 8.33 5.82
N ALA A 100 7.68 9.44 5.51
CA ALA A 100 7.22 10.39 6.51
C ALA A 100 6.02 9.90 7.34
N TYR A 101 5.13 9.09 6.77
CA TYR A 101 3.85 8.73 7.38
C TYR A 101 3.69 7.22 7.57
N ASN A 102 3.14 6.82 8.72
CA ASN A 102 2.99 5.41 9.06
C ASN A 102 1.55 4.87 8.93
N TYR A 103 0.59 5.72 8.61
CA TYR A 103 -0.82 5.32 8.47
C TYR A 103 -1.27 5.58 7.04
N VAL A 104 -1.94 4.62 6.44
CA VAL A 104 -2.39 4.71 5.05
C VAL A 104 -3.83 4.25 4.92
N GLN A 105 -4.61 4.96 4.09
CA GLN A 105 -5.87 4.46 3.55
C GLN A 105 -5.69 4.13 2.08
N ILE A 106 -6.13 2.96 1.69
CA ILE A 106 -6.08 2.49 0.30
C ILE A 106 -7.49 2.29 -0.21
N PHE A 107 -7.73 2.77 -1.43
CA PHE A 107 -8.95 2.58 -2.20
C PHE A 107 -8.62 1.73 -3.40
N GLU A 108 -9.28 0.60 -3.55
CA GLU A 108 -9.14 -0.29 -4.70
C GLU A 108 -10.41 -0.26 -5.54
N PHE A 109 -10.24 -0.17 -6.85
CA PHE A 109 -11.35 0.05 -7.77
C PHE A 109 -11.04 -0.46 -9.18
N LYS A 110 -12.09 -0.54 -10.01
CA LYS A 110 -11.97 -0.74 -11.46
C LYS A 110 -12.21 0.60 -12.15
N ALA A 111 -11.26 1.04 -12.98
CA ALA A 111 -11.40 2.22 -13.81
C ALA A 111 -11.79 1.78 -15.23
N SER A 112 -12.88 2.32 -15.77
CA SER A 112 -13.29 2.04 -17.16
C SER A 112 -12.43 2.80 -18.17
N ASP A 113 -11.86 3.93 -17.78
CA ASP A 113 -10.91 4.74 -18.55
C ASP A 113 -9.75 5.14 -17.64
N PRO A 114 -8.67 4.34 -17.60
CA PRO A 114 -7.49 4.61 -16.77
C PRO A 114 -6.80 5.94 -17.09
N ALA A 115 -6.78 6.36 -18.37
CA ALA A 115 -6.13 7.60 -18.77
C ALA A 115 -6.91 8.82 -18.27
N ALA A 116 -8.22 8.84 -18.44
CA ALA A 116 -9.08 9.89 -17.89
C ALA A 116 -9.02 9.93 -16.36
N PHE A 117 -9.00 8.74 -15.71
CA PHE A 117 -8.86 8.66 -14.26
C PHE A 117 -7.53 9.29 -13.81
N LYS A 118 -6.41 8.88 -14.44
CA LYS A 118 -5.08 9.41 -14.07
C LYS A 118 -5.01 10.93 -14.22
N ALA A 119 -5.48 11.47 -15.36
CA ALA A 119 -5.49 12.92 -15.59
C ALA A 119 -6.29 13.67 -14.51
N ALA A 120 -7.49 13.19 -14.19
CA ALA A 120 -8.33 13.80 -13.16
C ALA A 120 -7.73 13.63 -11.75
N HIS A 121 -7.07 12.49 -11.48
CA HIS A 121 -6.37 12.22 -10.22
C HIS A 121 -5.19 13.19 -10.02
N ASP A 122 -4.33 13.32 -11.02
CA ASP A 122 -3.16 14.20 -10.93
C ASP A 122 -3.59 15.66 -10.70
N GLU A 123 -4.67 16.09 -11.37
CA GLU A 123 -5.24 17.42 -11.20
C GLU A 123 -5.78 17.65 -9.77
N ILE A 124 -6.60 16.74 -9.24
CA ILE A 124 -7.15 16.91 -7.89
C ILE A 124 -6.06 16.81 -6.82
N VAL A 125 -5.04 15.95 -6.99
CA VAL A 125 -3.90 15.86 -6.07
C VAL A 125 -3.16 17.19 -6.02
N SER A 126 -2.91 17.83 -7.16
CA SER A 126 -2.28 19.14 -7.25
C SER A 126 -3.13 20.22 -6.57
N GLU A 127 -4.43 20.29 -6.88
CA GLU A 127 -5.35 21.29 -6.31
C GLU A 127 -5.55 21.11 -4.80
N MET A 128 -5.43 19.87 -4.28
CA MET A 128 -5.61 19.55 -2.86
C MET A 128 -4.32 19.64 -2.04
N THR A 129 -3.17 19.80 -2.65
CA THR A 129 -1.87 19.89 -1.96
C THR A 129 -1.87 20.91 -0.80
N PRO A 130 -2.46 22.12 -0.89
CA PRO A 130 -2.48 23.07 0.22
C PRO A 130 -3.34 22.63 1.42
N TYR A 131 -4.19 21.63 1.25
CA TYR A 131 -5.17 21.19 2.25
C TYR A 131 -4.88 19.82 2.84
N ARG A 132 -3.80 19.15 2.40
CA ARG A 132 -3.36 17.86 2.91
C ARG A 132 -1.96 17.95 3.49
N LYS A 133 -1.68 17.11 4.45
CA LYS A 133 -0.35 16.92 5.02
C LYS A 133 0.30 15.64 4.50
N GLY A 134 -0.49 14.59 4.36
CA GLY A 134 -0.02 13.28 3.92
C GLY A 134 0.27 13.22 2.42
N GLU A 135 0.73 12.08 2.00
CA GLU A 135 1.09 11.76 0.62
C GLU A 135 -0.10 11.15 -0.11
N VAL A 136 -0.03 11.17 -1.42
CA VAL A 136 -1.01 10.50 -2.28
C VAL A 136 -0.28 9.68 -3.33
N GLY A 137 -0.55 8.37 -3.33
CA GLY A 137 -0.09 7.43 -4.34
C GLY A 137 -1.23 6.99 -5.25
N PHE A 138 -0.91 6.69 -6.50
CA PHE A 138 -1.80 6.06 -7.47
C PHE A 138 -1.06 4.98 -8.23
N GLY A 139 -1.70 3.85 -8.44
CA GLY A 139 -1.10 2.75 -9.17
C GLY A 139 -2.11 1.80 -9.80
N SER A 140 -1.60 0.88 -10.58
CA SER A 140 -2.37 -0.17 -11.23
C SER A 140 -1.97 -1.55 -10.71
N TYR A 141 -2.90 -2.49 -10.78
CA TYR A 141 -2.61 -3.92 -10.63
C TYR A 141 -2.36 -4.53 -12.01
N GLU A 142 -1.30 -5.33 -12.12
CA GLU A 142 -1.01 -6.14 -13.30
C GLU A 142 -1.38 -7.61 -13.06
N ILE A 143 -1.21 -8.07 -11.82
CA ILE A 143 -1.49 -9.44 -11.42
C ILE A 143 -2.37 -9.42 -10.17
N ALA A 144 -3.49 -10.13 -10.23
CA ALA A 144 -4.35 -10.50 -9.11
C ALA A 144 -4.81 -9.31 -8.22
N GLY A 145 -5.26 -8.20 -8.81
CA GLY A 145 -5.97 -7.18 -8.03
C GLY A 145 -7.17 -7.77 -7.29
N PHE A 146 -7.38 -7.36 -6.05
CA PHE A 146 -8.43 -7.93 -5.18
C PHE A 146 -9.81 -7.85 -5.86
N GLN A 147 -10.50 -8.99 -5.97
CA GLN A 147 -11.81 -9.11 -6.65
C GLN A 147 -11.88 -8.41 -8.02
N GLY A 148 -10.75 -8.43 -8.75
CA GLY A 148 -10.65 -7.81 -10.09
C GLY A 148 -10.44 -6.29 -10.07
N ALA A 149 -10.03 -5.71 -8.94
CA ALA A 149 -9.55 -4.33 -8.91
C ALA A 149 -8.41 -4.14 -9.92
N THR A 150 -8.46 -3.05 -10.67
CA THR A 150 -7.47 -2.72 -11.67
C THR A 150 -6.51 -1.64 -11.21
N HIS A 151 -6.94 -0.82 -10.26
CA HIS A 151 -6.19 0.34 -9.77
C HIS A 151 -6.38 0.54 -8.28
N TRP A 152 -5.46 1.31 -7.70
CA TRP A 152 -5.52 1.73 -6.30
C TRP A 152 -5.09 3.19 -6.14
N VAL A 153 -5.65 3.85 -5.11
CA VAL A 153 -5.19 5.15 -4.60
C VAL A 153 -4.85 4.97 -3.13
N ALA A 154 -3.69 5.45 -2.72
CA ALA A 154 -3.24 5.48 -1.33
C ALA A 154 -3.20 6.93 -0.82
N ILE A 155 -3.67 7.16 0.40
CA ILE A 155 -3.57 8.44 1.10
C ILE A 155 -2.93 8.17 2.45
N THR A 156 -1.79 8.81 2.73
CA THR A 156 -1.08 8.62 3.98
C THR A 156 -1.42 9.70 5.01
N ALA A 157 -1.17 9.39 6.28
CA ALA A 157 -1.35 10.29 7.41
C ALA A 157 -0.46 9.85 8.58
N ASN A 158 -0.34 10.68 9.63
CA ASN A 158 0.36 10.28 10.85
C ASN A 158 -0.38 9.16 11.60
N ASP A 159 -1.70 9.31 11.69
CA ASP A 159 -2.60 8.38 12.38
C ASP A 159 -4.03 8.49 11.83
N TRP A 160 -4.93 7.71 12.41
CA TRP A 160 -6.35 7.71 12.04
C TRP A 160 -7.02 9.08 12.23
N SER A 161 -6.71 9.79 13.30
CA SER A 161 -7.31 11.11 13.59
C SER A 161 -6.89 12.15 12.55
N ASP A 162 -5.60 12.17 12.19
CA ASP A 162 -5.03 13.03 11.15
C ASP A 162 -5.65 12.71 9.78
N LEU A 163 -5.78 11.41 9.43
CA LEU A 163 -6.44 10.97 8.21
C LEU A 163 -7.87 11.50 8.11
N ILE A 164 -8.68 11.32 9.16
CA ILE A 164 -10.09 11.72 9.15
C ILE A 164 -10.24 13.23 9.14
N SER A 165 -9.42 13.96 9.90
CA SER A 165 -9.45 15.42 9.94
C SER A 165 -9.10 16.03 8.57
N THR A 166 -8.05 15.53 7.93
CA THR A 166 -7.62 15.92 6.58
C THR A 166 -8.72 15.65 5.55
N ARG A 167 -9.32 14.46 5.57
CA ARG A 167 -10.43 14.12 4.66
C ARG A 167 -11.65 15.02 4.85
N ARG A 168 -11.99 15.35 6.11
CA ARG A 168 -13.08 16.28 6.41
C ARG A 168 -12.78 17.69 5.91
N ALA A 169 -11.53 18.16 6.04
CA ALA A 169 -11.11 19.45 5.50
C ALA A 169 -11.21 19.48 3.97
N MET A 170 -10.67 18.48 3.29
CA MET A 170 -10.72 18.38 1.82
C MET A 170 -12.15 18.31 1.27
N LYS A 171 -13.08 17.62 1.97
CA LYS A 171 -14.51 17.56 1.54
C LYS A 171 -15.19 18.91 1.47
N LYS A 172 -14.74 19.92 2.21
CA LYS A 172 -15.29 21.28 2.18
C LYS A 172 -14.91 22.03 0.90
N ILE A 173 -13.90 21.59 0.18
CA ILE A 173 -13.40 22.22 -1.05
C ILE A 173 -14.13 21.59 -2.24
N THR A 174 -15.37 22.01 -2.47
CA THR A 174 -16.31 21.32 -3.36
C THR A 174 -15.99 21.44 -4.85
N LYS A 175 -15.37 22.53 -5.31
CA LYS A 175 -15.15 22.81 -6.74
C LYS A 175 -14.20 21.79 -7.39
N PRO A 176 -13.00 21.50 -6.83
CA PRO A 176 -12.12 20.46 -7.35
C PRO A 176 -12.77 19.07 -7.36
N TRP A 177 -13.49 18.70 -6.32
CA TRP A 177 -14.18 17.40 -6.26
C TRP A 177 -15.24 17.25 -7.36
N LYS A 178 -16.04 18.29 -7.63
CA LYS A 178 -17.01 18.26 -8.73
C LYS A 178 -16.33 18.05 -10.07
N LYS A 179 -15.20 18.72 -10.32
CA LYS A 179 -14.41 18.58 -11.54
C LYS A 179 -13.83 17.16 -11.66
N TYR A 180 -13.22 16.65 -10.59
CA TYR A 180 -12.70 15.30 -10.51
C TYR A 180 -13.76 14.25 -10.85
N TYR A 181 -14.91 14.27 -10.17
CA TYR A 181 -15.98 13.31 -10.43
C TYR A 181 -16.55 13.38 -11.85
N LYS A 182 -16.54 14.55 -12.47
CA LYS A 182 -16.95 14.72 -13.87
C LYS A 182 -15.96 14.11 -14.85
N ASN A 183 -14.66 14.25 -14.58
CA ASN A 183 -13.59 13.97 -15.55
C ASN A 183 -12.95 12.59 -15.38
N ARG A 184 -13.04 11.95 -14.23
CA ARG A 184 -12.32 10.69 -13.91
C ARG A 184 -12.84 9.44 -14.63
N GLY A 185 -13.91 9.57 -15.42
CA GLY A 185 -14.59 8.41 -16.01
C GLY A 185 -15.39 7.59 -14.98
N LYS A 186 -15.93 6.47 -15.42
CA LYS A 186 -16.69 5.55 -14.55
C LYS A 186 -15.72 4.74 -13.69
N VAL A 187 -16.00 4.68 -12.39
CA VAL A 187 -15.23 3.94 -11.39
C VAL A 187 -16.17 3.02 -10.62
N GLU A 188 -15.83 1.74 -10.59
CA GLU A 188 -16.48 0.74 -9.74
C GLU A 188 -15.60 0.52 -8.51
N HIS A 189 -16.10 0.90 -7.35
CA HIS A 189 -15.40 0.71 -6.08
C HIS A 189 -15.41 -0.79 -5.71
N VAL A 190 -14.24 -1.31 -5.35
CA VAL A 190 -14.09 -2.71 -4.91
C VAL A 190 -14.02 -2.77 -3.40
N ARG A 191 -12.99 -2.19 -2.79
CA ARG A 191 -12.86 -2.06 -1.33
C ARG A 191 -12.04 -0.83 -0.94
N ASN A 192 -12.09 -0.48 0.33
CA ASN A 192 -11.10 0.39 0.93
C ASN A 192 -10.75 -0.12 2.33
N TYR A 193 -9.53 0.13 2.74
CA TYR A 193 -9.03 -0.28 4.04
C TYR A 193 -7.96 0.68 4.54
N THR A 194 -7.64 0.56 5.82
CA THR A 194 -6.52 1.28 6.42
C THR A 194 -5.50 0.29 6.97
N ALA A 195 -4.24 0.68 6.86
CA ALA A 195 -3.12 -0.07 7.42
C ALA A 195 -2.14 0.88 8.12
N LYS A 196 -1.36 0.32 9.04
CA LYS A 196 -0.29 1.00 9.73
C LYS A 196 1.02 0.30 9.43
N THR A 197 2.01 1.03 8.96
CA THR A 197 3.37 0.53 8.83
C THR A 197 3.96 0.32 10.21
N ILE A 198 4.36 -0.90 10.51
CA ILE A 198 4.94 -1.30 11.80
C ILE A 198 6.45 -1.53 11.70
N LYS A 199 6.96 -1.77 10.47
CA LYS A 199 8.40 -1.89 10.22
C LYS A 199 8.69 -1.52 8.76
N ARG A 200 9.89 -0.92 8.53
CA ARG A 200 10.45 -0.63 7.20
C ARG A 200 11.87 -1.19 7.11
N TYR A 201 12.22 -1.65 5.92
CA TYR A 201 13.56 -2.13 5.55
C TYR A 201 14.01 -1.51 4.26
#